data_7db9fedbf4f6435db4835c7390a5995c
#
_entry.id   7db9fedbf4f6435db4835c7390a5995c
#
_cell.length_a   1.000
_cell.length_b   1.000
_cell.length_c   1.000
_cell.angle_alpha   90.00
_cell.angle_beta   90.00
_cell.angle_gamma   90.00
#
_symmetry.space_group_name_H-M   'P 1'
#
loop_
_entity.id
_entity.type
_entity.pdbx_description
1 polymer ?
#
loop_
_entity_poly.entity_id
_entity_poly.type
_entity_poly.pdbx_seq_one_letter_code
_entity_poly.pdbx_strand_id
1 'polypeptide(L)'
;MLTNANKWAIASRNRIFCTTFALYRKKMRYEITAPKKFDATITLPASKSISNRALVIHALSHGSIMPRHLSDCDDTEVMINALRDMPDTIDIKAAGTAMRFLTAYLSVAEGEEHVITGTERMKHRPIAILVDALRYLGADISYEGEEGYPPLRIKGKALEGGHLEITGSVSSQYISALLMIGPALKNGLELKMTGNIASRPYIDLTMWMMREFGAEAEWSDIDTVTVKPTPYRQHDYFIESDWSAASYWYEMLALCGDSESCFNLDGLMDGSKQGDSVVRYIFSLMGIKSTFHDKNDDMPTTVRIQQKLPCHLPRLDYDFISSPDLAQTIVVACAVLEIPFKFTGLASLKIKETDRIEALKRELRKLGYVLRDENDDTLIWDGARCEPTFEPIDTYEDHRMAMAFAPAAIKYPGLKINNPEVVSKSYPHFWEDLKQAGFEIREINN
;
A
#
# COMPACT_ATOMS: atom_id res chain seq x y z
N MET A 1 -20.25 -20.19 28.75
CA MET A 1 -19.48 -18.92 28.63
C MET A 1 -18.01 -19.29 28.72
N LEU A 2 -17.35 -19.52 27.62
CA LEU A 2 -15.90 -19.77 27.54
C LEU A 2 -15.30 -18.55 26.88
N THR A 3 -14.44 -17.86 27.59
CA THR A 3 -13.77 -16.62 27.25
C THR A 3 -12.94 -16.75 26.00
N ASN A 4 -12.96 -15.71 25.16
CA ASN A 4 -12.31 -15.57 23.83
C ASN A 4 -10.77 -15.71 23.80
N ALA A 5 -10.12 -16.04 24.90
CA ALA A 5 -8.65 -16.05 25.02
C ALA A 5 -7.94 -17.22 24.32
N ASN A 6 -8.64 -18.26 23.88
CA ASN A 6 -7.99 -19.50 23.37
C ASN A 6 -7.91 -19.63 21.84
N LYS A 7 -8.28 -18.61 21.06
CA LYS A 7 -8.35 -18.73 19.60
C LYS A 7 -7.11 -18.23 18.84
N TRP A 8 -6.13 -17.61 19.52
CA TRP A 8 -4.98 -16.96 18.91
C TRP A 8 -3.61 -17.63 19.18
N ALA A 9 -3.61 -18.86 19.66
CA ALA A 9 -2.44 -19.49 20.29
C ALA A 9 -1.42 -20.19 19.34
N ILE A 10 -1.36 -19.88 18.05
CA ILE A 10 -0.38 -20.52 17.14
C ILE A 10 0.36 -19.46 16.29
N ALA A 11 1.04 -18.52 16.90
CA ALA A 11 2.05 -17.73 16.19
C ALA A 11 3.04 -16.98 17.09
N SER A 12 3.22 -17.34 18.35
CA SER A 12 4.20 -16.64 19.19
C SER A 12 5.25 -17.60 19.75
N ARG A 13 6.34 -17.80 19.00
CA ARG A 13 7.61 -18.19 19.61
C ARG A 13 8.68 -17.18 19.27
N ASN A 14 9.20 -16.58 20.32
CA ASN A 14 10.42 -15.78 20.42
C ASN A 14 10.36 -14.31 19.94
N ARG A 15 10.11 -13.40 20.90
CA ARG A 15 11.02 -12.26 21.12
C ARG A 15 10.62 -11.52 22.40
N ILE A 16 11.32 -11.81 23.50
CA ILE A 16 11.48 -10.89 24.61
C ILE A 16 12.67 -9.99 24.26
N PHE A 17 12.43 -8.70 24.06
CA PHE A 17 13.48 -7.69 24.31
C PHE A 17 12.84 -6.31 24.56
N CYS A 18 12.81 -5.94 25.79
CA CYS A 18 13.44 -4.79 26.44
C CYS A 18 13.01 -3.40 26.01
N THR A 19 12.28 -2.78 26.91
CA THR A 19 12.02 -1.34 27.06
C THR A 19 13.31 -0.54 27.33
N THR A 20 13.25 0.73 26.90
CA THR A 20 14.16 1.86 27.16
C THR A 20 15.45 1.89 26.35
N PHE A 21 15.41 2.79 25.32
CA PHE A 21 16.50 3.76 25.07
C PHE A 21 16.06 4.73 23.99
N ALA A 22 15.62 5.93 24.37
CA ALA A 22 15.70 7.09 23.48
C ALA A 22 17.18 7.43 23.31
N LEU A 23 17.88 6.65 22.51
CA LEU A 23 19.24 6.92 22.07
C LEU A 23 19.17 7.38 20.60
N TYR A 24 19.89 8.45 20.29
CA TYR A 24 20.30 8.85 18.97
C TYR A 24 20.22 7.67 18.00
N ARG A 25 19.14 7.56 17.23
CA ARG A 25 19.09 6.59 16.12
C ARG A 25 20.18 7.02 15.15
N LYS A 26 21.31 6.32 15.18
CA LYS A 26 22.36 6.43 14.17
C LYS A 26 21.64 6.29 12.84
N LYS A 27 21.66 7.31 12.00
CA LYS A 27 20.97 7.25 10.70
C LYS A 27 21.64 6.15 9.89
N MET A 28 20.95 5.02 9.76
CA MET A 28 21.40 3.90 8.95
C MET A 28 21.44 4.32 7.48
N ARG A 29 22.45 3.87 6.77
CA ARG A 29 22.62 4.12 5.34
C ARG A 29 23.12 2.85 4.67
N TYR A 30 22.52 2.52 3.52
CA TYR A 30 23.01 1.44 2.67
C TYR A 30 23.70 2.01 1.44
N GLU A 31 24.81 1.36 1.04
CA GLU A 31 25.48 1.51 -0.25
C GLU A 31 25.18 0.25 -1.07
N ILE A 32 24.69 0.44 -2.29
CA ILE A 32 24.07 -0.62 -3.09
C ILE A 32 24.81 -0.75 -4.42
N THR A 33 25.19 -1.97 -4.77
CA THR A 33 25.77 -2.32 -6.07
C THR A 33 25.01 -3.48 -6.66
N ALA A 34 24.53 -3.32 -7.89
CA ALA A 34 23.77 -4.35 -8.58
C ALA A 34 24.69 -5.36 -9.29
N PRO A 35 24.26 -6.62 -9.46
CA PRO A 35 24.94 -7.57 -10.32
C PRO A 35 24.77 -7.18 -11.80
N LYS A 36 25.57 -7.77 -12.68
CA LYS A 36 25.45 -7.54 -14.13
C LYS A 36 24.28 -8.26 -14.79
N LYS A 37 23.84 -9.36 -14.22
CA LYS A 37 22.73 -10.23 -14.71
C LYS A 37 21.89 -10.69 -13.54
N PHE A 38 20.63 -10.98 -13.82
CA PHE A 38 19.68 -11.50 -12.86
C PHE A 38 19.17 -12.88 -13.30
N ASP A 39 19.13 -13.81 -12.36
CA ASP A 39 18.43 -15.10 -12.47
C ASP A 39 18.08 -15.57 -11.06
N ALA A 40 16.91 -15.15 -10.57
CA ALA A 40 16.48 -15.44 -9.23
C ALA A 40 14.97 -15.73 -9.15
N THR A 41 14.60 -16.52 -8.16
CA THR A 41 13.20 -16.74 -7.77
C THR A 41 12.96 -15.99 -6.47
N ILE A 42 11.94 -15.13 -6.44
CA ILE A 42 11.60 -14.25 -5.33
C ILE A 42 10.18 -14.59 -4.87
N THR A 43 10.05 -14.92 -3.61
CA THR A 43 8.74 -15.03 -2.95
C THR A 43 8.31 -13.64 -2.47
N LEU A 44 7.40 -13.03 -3.22
CA LEU A 44 6.94 -11.69 -2.89
C LEU A 44 6.13 -11.67 -1.59
N PRO A 45 6.14 -10.54 -0.82
CA PRO A 45 5.30 -10.41 0.35
C PRO A 45 3.82 -10.48 -0.03
N ALA A 46 3.00 -10.96 0.87
CA ALA A 46 1.56 -10.94 0.70
C ALA A 46 1.03 -9.50 0.61
N SER A 47 -0.06 -9.31 -0.16
CA SER A 47 -0.63 -7.99 -0.36
C SER A 47 -1.10 -7.36 0.95
N LYS A 48 -0.46 -6.25 1.35
CA LYS A 48 -0.86 -5.45 2.51
C LYS A 48 -2.30 -4.95 2.35
N SER A 49 -2.66 -4.49 1.16
CA SER A 49 -3.98 -3.93 0.88
C SER A 49 -5.11 -4.95 1.01
N ILE A 50 -4.85 -6.20 0.61
CA ILE A 50 -5.79 -7.31 0.77
C ILE A 50 -5.79 -7.76 2.23
N SER A 51 -4.62 -7.96 2.86
CA SER A 51 -4.50 -8.40 4.25
C SER A 51 -5.30 -7.53 5.21
N ASN A 52 -5.15 -6.21 5.12
CA ASN A 52 -5.85 -5.29 6.02
C ASN A 52 -7.36 -5.29 5.82
N ARG A 53 -7.85 -5.48 4.58
CA ARG A 53 -9.29 -5.64 4.30
C ARG A 53 -9.82 -6.96 4.83
N ALA A 54 -9.10 -8.05 4.55
CA ALA A 54 -9.47 -9.38 5.01
C ALA A 54 -9.57 -9.46 6.54
N LEU A 55 -8.66 -8.80 7.26
CA LEU A 55 -8.68 -8.74 8.72
C LEU A 55 -9.93 -8.02 9.26
N VAL A 56 -10.32 -6.88 8.67
CA VAL A 56 -11.52 -6.16 9.09
C VAL A 56 -12.79 -6.96 8.78
N ILE A 57 -12.90 -7.51 7.56
CA ILE A 57 -14.04 -8.33 7.17
C ILE A 57 -14.12 -9.59 8.04
N HIS A 58 -12.99 -10.23 8.33
CA HIS A 58 -12.93 -11.36 9.24
C HIS A 58 -13.42 -10.99 10.65
N ALA A 59 -13.00 -9.84 11.19
CA ALA A 59 -13.47 -9.36 12.49
C ALA A 59 -14.98 -9.12 12.48
N LEU A 60 -15.52 -8.49 11.43
CA LEU A 60 -16.96 -8.25 11.26
C LEU A 60 -17.77 -9.54 11.02
N SER A 61 -17.16 -10.60 10.50
CA SER A 61 -17.81 -11.89 10.29
C SER A 61 -17.91 -12.72 11.58
N HIS A 62 -17.25 -12.28 12.66
CA HIS A 62 -17.07 -13.07 13.89
C HIS A 62 -16.57 -14.49 13.64
N GLY A 63 -15.85 -14.68 12.53
CA GLY A 63 -15.32 -15.96 12.09
C GLY A 63 -14.21 -16.50 12.98
N SER A 64 -13.92 -17.80 12.87
CA SER A 64 -12.83 -18.47 13.60
C SER A 64 -11.66 -18.88 12.72
N ILE A 65 -11.81 -18.82 11.39
CA ILE A 65 -10.77 -19.14 10.42
C ILE A 65 -10.11 -17.84 9.98
N MET A 66 -8.84 -17.66 10.36
CA MET A 66 -8.05 -16.51 9.95
C MET A 66 -7.72 -16.61 8.45
N PRO A 67 -7.71 -15.48 7.73
CA PRO A 67 -7.16 -15.44 6.39
C PRO A 67 -5.72 -15.97 6.36
N ARG A 68 -5.40 -16.76 5.34
CA ARG A 68 -4.07 -17.37 5.17
C ARG A 68 -3.14 -16.46 4.38
N HIS A 69 -1.84 -16.56 4.64
CA HIS A 69 -0.80 -15.77 3.99
C HIS A 69 -0.98 -14.27 4.20
N LEU A 70 -1.22 -13.85 5.46
CA LEU A 70 -1.26 -12.43 5.82
C LEU A 70 0.11 -11.78 5.62
N SER A 71 0.11 -10.52 5.21
CA SER A 71 1.34 -9.72 5.12
C SER A 71 1.98 -9.58 6.50
N ASP A 72 3.30 -9.68 6.55
CA ASP A 72 4.14 -9.54 7.74
C ASP A 72 4.69 -8.12 7.93
N CYS A 73 4.17 -7.17 7.17
CA CYS A 73 4.58 -5.78 7.26
C CYS A 73 4.02 -5.07 8.50
N ASP A 74 4.69 -3.99 8.91
CA ASP A 74 4.33 -3.20 10.10
C ASP A 74 2.86 -2.77 10.12
N ASP A 75 2.32 -2.32 8.97
CA ASP A 75 0.94 -1.84 8.85
C ASP A 75 -0.08 -2.97 9.13
N THR A 76 0.22 -4.20 8.71
CA THR A 76 -0.66 -5.37 8.94
C THR A 76 -0.49 -5.93 10.34
N GLU A 77 0.73 -5.97 10.87
CA GLU A 77 1.00 -6.40 12.25
C GLU A 77 0.23 -5.54 13.27
N VAL A 78 0.22 -4.23 13.05
CA VAL A 78 -0.57 -3.28 13.86
C VAL A 78 -2.07 -3.63 13.83
N MET A 79 -2.62 -3.95 12.64
CA MET A 79 -4.02 -4.37 12.50
C MET A 79 -4.32 -5.66 13.27
N ILE A 80 -3.44 -6.67 13.12
CA ILE A 80 -3.57 -7.96 13.82
C ILE A 80 -3.59 -7.75 15.32
N ASN A 81 -2.63 -6.98 15.85
CA ASN A 81 -2.52 -6.71 17.28
C ASN A 81 -3.74 -5.94 17.80
N ALA A 82 -4.19 -4.91 17.08
CA ALA A 82 -5.35 -4.12 17.46
C ALA A 82 -6.63 -4.97 17.55
N LEU A 83 -6.90 -5.79 16.50
CA LEU A 83 -8.12 -6.62 16.45
C LEU A 83 -8.07 -7.82 17.40
N ARG A 84 -6.88 -8.32 17.74
CA ARG A 84 -6.70 -9.42 18.68
C ARG A 84 -6.87 -8.97 20.13
N ASP A 85 -6.18 -7.89 20.50
CA ASP A 85 -5.99 -7.48 21.88
C ASP A 85 -7.03 -6.46 22.35
N MET A 86 -7.65 -5.69 21.39
CA MET A 86 -8.66 -4.66 21.66
C MET A 86 -8.33 -3.81 22.91
N PRO A 87 -7.14 -3.18 22.99
CA PRO A 87 -6.75 -2.42 24.17
C PRO A 87 -7.52 -1.09 24.26
N ASP A 88 -7.66 -0.52 25.47
CA ASP A 88 -8.31 0.79 25.70
C ASP A 88 -7.72 1.88 24.79
N THR A 89 -6.40 1.84 24.55
CA THR A 89 -5.71 2.73 23.63
C THR A 89 -4.99 1.92 22.55
N ILE A 90 -5.42 2.11 21.30
CA ILE A 90 -4.87 1.46 20.11
C ILE A 90 -3.87 2.39 19.45
N ASP A 91 -2.57 2.10 19.58
CA ASP A 91 -1.51 2.84 18.90
C ASP A 91 -1.19 2.19 17.55
N ILE A 92 -1.70 2.80 16.47
CA ILE A 92 -1.50 2.30 15.10
C ILE A 92 -0.17 2.73 14.49
N LYS A 93 0.73 3.34 15.24
CA LYS A 93 2.02 3.83 14.78
C LYS A 93 1.86 4.77 13.55
N ALA A 94 2.49 4.42 12.43
CA ALA A 94 2.41 5.15 11.15
C ALA A 94 1.45 4.49 10.13
N ALA A 95 0.63 3.50 10.56
CA ALA A 95 -0.23 2.70 9.70
C ALA A 95 -1.51 3.46 9.30
N GLY A 96 -1.46 4.18 8.18
CA GLY A 96 -2.57 4.99 7.71
C GLY A 96 -3.83 4.19 7.38
N THR A 97 -3.69 3.00 6.81
CA THR A 97 -4.82 2.09 6.52
C THR A 97 -5.47 1.62 7.82
N ALA A 98 -4.67 1.26 8.83
CA ALA A 98 -5.16 0.85 10.15
C ALA A 98 -6.00 1.96 10.80
N MET A 99 -5.52 3.23 10.77
CA MET A 99 -6.28 4.37 11.28
C MET A 99 -7.69 4.43 10.68
N ARG A 100 -7.81 4.33 9.35
CA ARG A 100 -9.11 4.49 8.66
C ARG A 100 -10.02 3.29 8.87
N PHE A 101 -9.48 2.09 8.72
CA PHE A 101 -10.27 0.87 8.81
C PHE A 101 -10.73 0.57 10.24
N LEU A 102 -9.85 0.75 11.21
CA LEU A 102 -10.23 0.57 12.61
C LEU A 102 -11.19 1.66 13.12
N THR A 103 -11.07 2.91 12.65
CA THR A 103 -12.06 3.95 12.99
C THR A 103 -13.47 3.54 12.58
N ALA A 104 -13.65 3.00 11.37
CA ALA A 104 -14.95 2.51 10.93
C ALA A 104 -15.37 1.24 11.68
N TYR A 105 -14.49 0.26 11.84
CA TYR A 105 -14.77 -0.98 12.56
C TYR A 105 -15.20 -0.72 14.02
N LEU A 106 -14.46 0.07 14.76
CA LEU A 106 -14.75 0.41 16.14
C LEU A 106 -16.08 1.15 16.30
N SER A 107 -16.51 1.90 15.29
CA SER A 107 -17.80 2.61 15.32
C SER A 107 -19.00 1.67 15.37
N VAL A 108 -18.86 0.42 14.87
CA VAL A 108 -19.91 -0.63 14.87
C VAL A 108 -19.63 -1.76 15.86
N ALA A 109 -18.54 -1.71 16.63
CA ALA A 109 -18.21 -2.68 17.67
C ALA A 109 -19.01 -2.39 18.94
N GLU A 110 -20.27 -2.85 18.99
CA GLU A 110 -21.22 -2.50 20.04
C GLU A 110 -20.70 -2.81 21.46
N GLY A 111 -20.79 -1.80 22.32
CA GLY A 111 -20.41 -1.92 23.73
C GLY A 111 -18.92 -1.72 24.01
N GLU A 112 -18.11 -1.53 22.99
CA GLU A 112 -16.68 -1.24 23.13
C GLU A 112 -16.40 0.27 23.10
N GLU A 113 -15.40 0.73 23.86
CA GLU A 113 -14.91 2.10 23.85
C GLU A 113 -13.40 2.11 23.78
N HIS A 114 -12.83 2.77 22.74
CA HIS A 114 -11.39 2.81 22.52
C HIS A 114 -10.92 4.21 22.14
N VAL A 115 -9.65 4.50 22.46
CA VAL A 115 -8.91 5.62 21.90
C VAL A 115 -7.97 5.11 20.82
N ILE A 116 -8.09 5.62 19.59
CA ILE A 116 -7.16 5.31 18.50
C ILE A 116 -6.19 6.46 18.29
N THR A 117 -4.89 6.18 18.27
CA THR A 117 -3.80 7.15 18.16
C THR A 117 -2.67 6.60 17.30
N GLY A 118 -1.60 7.36 17.11
CA GLY A 118 -0.39 6.94 16.38
C GLY A 118 0.78 7.89 16.62
N THR A 119 1.81 7.79 15.78
CA THR A 119 2.97 8.68 15.82
C THR A 119 2.58 10.16 15.68
N GLU A 120 3.45 11.07 16.10
CA GLU A 120 3.19 12.52 15.96
C GLU A 120 2.84 12.90 14.51
N ARG A 121 3.48 12.28 13.52
CA ARG A 121 3.14 12.49 12.11
C ARG A 121 1.74 11.99 11.77
N MET A 122 1.30 10.85 12.35
CA MET A 122 -0.05 10.33 12.15
C MET A 122 -1.10 11.27 12.72
N LYS A 123 -0.83 11.93 13.84
CA LYS A 123 -1.71 12.92 14.46
C LYS A 123 -1.93 14.16 13.59
N HIS A 124 -1.11 14.40 12.56
CA HIS A 124 -1.27 15.48 11.59
C HIS A 124 -1.82 14.99 10.23
N ARG A 125 -2.24 13.73 10.13
CA ARG A 125 -2.92 13.22 8.93
C ARG A 125 -4.42 13.38 9.06
N PRO A 126 -5.07 14.11 8.11
CA PRO A 126 -6.49 14.41 8.22
C PRO A 126 -7.35 13.15 8.20
N ILE A 127 -8.43 13.16 9.00
CA ILE A 127 -9.42 12.07 9.09
C ILE A 127 -10.86 12.60 9.17
N ALA A 128 -11.04 13.92 9.19
CA ALA A 128 -12.34 14.57 9.36
C ALA A 128 -13.41 14.00 8.43
N ILE A 129 -13.11 13.85 7.15
CA ILE A 129 -14.08 13.35 6.15
C ILE A 129 -14.67 11.99 6.54
N LEU A 130 -13.85 11.07 7.06
CA LEU A 130 -14.34 9.77 7.52
C LEU A 130 -15.14 9.90 8.82
N VAL A 131 -14.67 10.70 9.76
CA VAL A 131 -15.35 10.93 11.04
C VAL A 131 -16.72 11.57 10.81
N ASP A 132 -16.82 12.59 9.95
CA ASP A 132 -18.06 13.25 9.60
C ASP A 132 -19.05 12.29 8.93
N ALA A 133 -18.57 11.47 8.00
CA ALA A 133 -19.37 10.44 7.36
C ALA A 133 -19.91 9.42 8.38
N LEU A 134 -19.07 8.94 9.30
CA LEU A 134 -19.47 8.01 10.37
C LEU A 134 -20.45 8.65 11.35
N ARG A 135 -20.21 9.90 11.77
CA ARG A 135 -21.12 10.68 12.63
C ARG A 135 -22.50 10.87 11.97
N TYR A 136 -22.51 11.15 10.65
CA TYR A 136 -23.77 11.24 9.88
C TYR A 136 -24.56 9.93 9.91
N LEU A 137 -23.88 8.77 9.86
CA LEU A 137 -24.49 7.44 10.03
C LEU A 137 -24.85 7.13 11.50
N GLY A 138 -24.54 8.03 12.43
CA GLY A 138 -24.89 7.95 13.83
C GLY A 138 -23.78 7.50 14.78
N ALA A 139 -22.51 7.40 14.34
CA ALA A 139 -21.40 7.00 15.20
C ALA A 139 -21.10 8.01 16.31
N ASP A 140 -20.64 7.50 17.46
CA ASP A 140 -20.19 8.29 18.60
C ASP A 140 -18.67 8.38 18.60
N ILE A 141 -18.15 9.45 17.98
CA ILE A 141 -16.71 9.71 17.83
C ILE A 141 -16.40 11.12 18.32
N SER A 142 -15.39 11.28 19.15
CA SER A 142 -14.85 12.56 19.58
C SER A 142 -13.36 12.66 19.32
N TYR A 143 -12.88 13.87 19.06
CA TYR A 143 -11.46 14.16 18.97
C TYR A 143 -10.88 14.39 20.37
N GLU A 144 -9.74 13.77 20.66
CA GLU A 144 -9.02 13.96 21.93
C GLU A 144 -8.02 15.12 21.86
N GLY A 145 -7.84 15.72 20.67
CA GLY A 145 -6.93 16.82 20.41
C GLY A 145 -7.50 17.80 19.39
N GLU A 146 -6.76 18.06 18.32
CA GLU A 146 -7.17 18.98 17.25
C GLU A 146 -8.33 18.39 16.43
N GLU A 147 -9.37 19.21 16.18
CA GLU A 147 -10.51 18.82 15.35
C GLU A 147 -10.05 18.44 13.93
N GLY A 148 -10.52 17.31 13.44
CA GLY A 148 -10.15 16.77 12.13
C GLY A 148 -8.95 15.82 12.13
N TYR A 149 -8.27 15.65 13.28
CA TYR A 149 -7.04 14.86 13.40
C TYR A 149 -7.09 13.88 14.58
N PRO A 150 -6.37 12.73 14.49
CA PRO A 150 -6.21 11.84 15.64
C PRO A 150 -5.48 12.55 16.82
N PRO A 151 -5.67 12.09 18.07
CA PRO A 151 -6.37 10.88 18.51
C PRO A 151 -7.88 11.00 18.48
N LEU A 152 -8.56 9.85 18.30
CA LEU A 152 -10.03 9.76 18.34
C LEU A 152 -10.47 8.85 19.47
N ARG A 153 -11.50 9.24 20.20
CA ARG A 153 -12.26 8.37 21.11
C ARG A 153 -13.50 7.89 20.38
N ILE A 154 -13.73 6.59 20.36
CA ILE A 154 -14.80 5.95 19.62
C ILE A 154 -15.58 5.04 20.54
N LYS A 155 -16.92 5.23 20.58
CA LYS A 155 -17.86 4.35 21.31
C LYS A 155 -18.68 3.57 20.29
N GLY A 156 -18.44 2.28 20.23
CA GLY A 156 -19.13 1.38 19.32
C GLY A 156 -20.59 1.21 19.65
N LYS A 157 -21.44 1.29 18.63
CA LYS A 157 -22.88 1.09 18.74
C LYS A 157 -23.51 0.65 17.44
N ALA A 158 -24.75 0.13 17.49
CA ALA A 158 -25.52 -0.12 16.30
C ALA A 158 -25.79 1.19 15.52
N LEU A 159 -25.43 1.21 14.24
CA LEU A 159 -25.63 2.36 13.36
C LEU A 159 -26.81 2.11 12.41
N GLU A 160 -27.54 3.17 12.08
CA GLU A 160 -28.72 3.04 11.20
C GLU A 160 -28.35 2.75 9.74
N GLY A 161 -27.30 3.38 9.22
CA GLY A 161 -26.95 3.27 7.81
C GLY A 161 -27.88 4.09 6.90
N GLY A 162 -27.98 3.68 5.63
CA GLY A 162 -28.79 4.35 4.62
C GLY A 162 -27.96 5.15 3.62
N HIS A 163 -28.50 6.27 3.13
CA HIS A 163 -27.84 7.10 2.11
C HIS A 163 -26.74 7.98 2.69
N LEU A 164 -25.60 8.01 2.02
CA LEU A 164 -24.44 8.87 2.37
C LEU A 164 -23.78 9.40 1.09
N GLU A 165 -23.48 10.69 1.06
CA GLU A 165 -22.67 11.30 0.01
C GLU A 165 -21.27 11.61 0.51
N ILE A 166 -20.24 11.33 -0.31
CA ILE A 166 -18.84 11.63 -0.05
C ILE A 166 -18.14 12.10 -1.33
N THR A 167 -17.15 12.97 -1.22
CA THR A 167 -16.36 13.35 -2.39
C THR A 167 -15.52 12.18 -2.89
N GLY A 168 -15.63 11.82 -4.16
CA GLY A 168 -14.91 10.70 -4.78
C GLY A 168 -13.39 10.90 -4.91
N SER A 169 -12.92 12.16 -4.86
CA SER A 169 -11.48 12.49 -4.92
C SER A 169 -10.72 12.26 -3.61
N VAL A 170 -11.42 11.92 -2.51
CA VAL A 170 -10.79 11.54 -1.25
C VAL A 170 -10.05 10.21 -1.35
N SER A 171 -9.27 9.91 -0.35
CA SER A 171 -8.59 8.59 -0.26
C SER A 171 -9.60 7.45 -0.35
N SER A 172 -9.38 6.51 -1.28
CA SER A 172 -10.18 5.27 -1.39
C SER A 172 -10.21 4.46 -0.09
N GLN A 173 -9.31 4.73 0.85
CA GLN A 173 -9.34 4.11 2.19
C GLN A 173 -10.58 4.54 2.99
N TYR A 174 -11.06 5.80 2.85
CA TYR A 174 -12.29 6.22 3.52
C TYR A 174 -13.49 5.50 2.94
N ILE A 175 -13.58 5.44 1.60
CA ILE A 175 -14.63 4.74 0.89
C ILE A 175 -14.63 3.25 1.26
N SER A 176 -13.47 2.60 1.21
CA SER A 176 -13.31 1.19 1.60
C SER A 176 -13.73 0.92 3.05
N ALA A 177 -13.38 1.82 3.98
CA ALA A 177 -13.73 1.70 5.39
C ALA A 177 -15.25 1.73 5.59
N LEU A 178 -15.93 2.66 4.93
CA LEU A 178 -17.40 2.80 4.99
C LEU A 178 -18.10 1.60 4.34
N LEU A 179 -17.62 1.13 3.18
CA LEU A 179 -18.21 -0.02 2.50
C LEU A 179 -18.12 -1.29 3.35
N MET A 180 -16.94 -1.57 3.96
CA MET A 180 -16.73 -2.79 4.75
C MET A 180 -17.66 -2.89 5.96
N ILE A 181 -18.05 -1.77 6.59
CA ILE A 181 -19.01 -1.80 7.69
C ILE A 181 -20.48 -1.82 7.21
N GLY A 182 -20.73 -1.56 5.91
CA GLY A 182 -22.09 -1.51 5.34
C GLY A 182 -22.98 -2.70 5.69
N PRO A 183 -22.48 -3.96 5.63
CA PRO A 183 -23.26 -5.14 6.03
C PRO A 183 -23.68 -5.18 7.52
N ALA A 184 -22.98 -4.44 8.40
CA ALA A 184 -23.28 -4.34 9.83
C ALA A 184 -24.26 -3.20 10.16
N LEU A 185 -24.58 -2.33 9.19
CA LEU A 185 -25.56 -1.25 9.38
C LEU A 185 -26.99 -1.78 9.24
N LYS A 186 -27.92 -1.28 10.03
CA LYS A 186 -29.32 -1.78 10.03
C LYS A 186 -30.00 -1.71 8.67
N ASN A 187 -29.77 -0.61 7.93
CA ASN A 187 -30.37 -0.39 6.60
C ASN A 187 -29.37 -0.57 5.47
N GLY A 188 -28.17 -1.17 5.74
CA GLY A 188 -27.10 -1.20 4.77
C GLY A 188 -26.53 0.18 4.47
N LEU A 189 -25.91 0.35 3.30
CA LEU A 189 -25.31 1.61 2.89
C LEU A 189 -25.52 1.85 1.40
N GLU A 190 -26.03 3.02 1.05
CA GLU A 190 -25.98 3.58 -0.30
C GLU A 190 -24.97 4.73 -0.29
N LEU A 191 -23.81 4.48 -0.87
CA LEU A 191 -22.70 5.43 -0.86
C LEU A 191 -22.53 6.07 -2.23
N LYS A 192 -22.89 7.35 -2.33
CA LYS A 192 -22.73 8.17 -3.53
C LYS A 192 -21.41 8.95 -3.48
N MET A 193 -20.62 8.84 -4.51
CA MET A 193 -19.31 9.51 -4.63
C MET A 193 -19.41 10.66 -5.63
N THR A 194 -19.28 11.90 -5.15
CA THR A 194 -19.38 13.10 -6.01
C THR A 194 -18.04 13.47 -6.64
N GLY A 195 -18.07 13.95 -7.88
CA GLY A 195 -16.87 14.33 -8.63
C GLY A 195 -16.06 13.15 -9.15
N ASN A 196 -14.75 13.35 -9.36
CA ASN A 196 -13.86 12.30 -9.85
C ASN A 196 -13.58 11.25 -8.77
N ILE A 197 -13.74 9.97 -9.09
CA ILE A 197 -13.45 8.86 -8.17
C ILE A 197 -12.00 8.45 -8.31
N ALA A 198 -11.18 8.80 -7.32
CA ALA A 198 -9.78 8.42 -7.27
C ALA A 198 -9.60 6.97 -6.81
N SER A 199 -8.62 6.27 -7.38
CA SER A 199 -8.25 4.91 -6.96
C SER A 199 -9.41 3.92 -6.99
N ARG A 200 -10.29 4.00 -8.00
CA ARG A 200 -11.47 3.14 -8.18
C ARG A 200 -11.13 1.64 -8.07
N PRO A 201 -10.01 1.11 -8.57
CA PRO A 201 -9.66 -0.30 -8.41
C PRO A 201 -9.58 -0.77 -6.95
N TYR A 202 -9.25 0.11 -6.00
CA TYR A 202 -9.26 -0.25 -4.58
C TYR A 202 -10.68 -0.35 -3.99
N ILE A 203 -11.64 0.39 -4.56
CA ILE A 203 -13.06 0.27 -4.22
C ILE A 203 -13.58 -1.06 -4.76
N ASP A 204 -13.27 -1.37 -6.02
CA ASP A 204 -13.63 -2.62 -6.68
C ASP A 204 -13.04 -3.84 -5.95
N LEU A 205 -11.76 -3.76 -5.56
CA LEU A 205 -11.11 -4.77 -4.73
C LEU A 205 -11.85 -4.97 -3.40
N THR A 206 -12.26 -3.89 -2.73
CA THR A 206 -12.99 -3.97 -1.47
C THR A 206 -14.34 -4.67 -1.66
N MET A 207 -15.12 -4.27 -2.66
CA MET A 207 -16.42 -4.91 -2.95
C MET A 207 -16.26 -6.37 -3.37
N TRP A 208 -15.23 -6.68 -4.15
CA TRP A 208 -14.94 -8.07 -4.52
C TRP A 208 -14.65 -8.90 -3.26
N MET A 209 -13.78 -8.45 -2.38
CA MET A 209 -13.51 -9.15 -1.12
C MET A 209 -14.75 -9.28 -0.24
N MET A 210 -15.57 -8.24 -0.11
CA MET A 210 -16.84 -8.30 0.63
C MET A 210 -17.74 -9.40 0.10
N ARG A 211 -17.84 -9.58 -1.23
CA ARG A 211 -18.63 -10.64 -1.87
C ARG A 211 -18.08 -12.04 -1.61
N GLU A 212 -16.75 -12.21 -1.60
CA GLU A 212 -16.10 -13.49 -1.22
C GLU A 212 -16.52 -13.92 0.20
N PHE A 213 -16.72 -12.97 1.11
CA PHE A 213 -17.22 -13.20 2.46
C PHE A 213 -18.76 -13.14 2.55
N GLY A 214 -19.46 -13.21 1.43
CA GLY A 214 -20.92 -13.37 1.37
C GLY A 214 -21.73 -12.08 1.52
N ALA A 215 -21.13 -10.90 1.54
CA ALA A 215 -21.87 -9.64 1.51
C ALA A 215 -22.41 -9.33 0.10
N GLU A 216 -23.50 -8.57 0.05
CA GLU A 216 -24.06 -8.07 -1.20
C GLU A 216 -23.66 -6.60 -1.38
N ALA A 217 -22.69 -6.35 -2.28
CA ALA A 217 -22.17 -5.02 -2.61
C ALA A 217 -22.02 -4.88 -4.13
N GLU A 218 -22.59 -3.83 -4.70
CA GLU A 218 -22.56 -3.59 -6.15
C GLU A 218 -22.58 -2.11 -6.50
N TRP A 219 -22.07 -1.77 -7.68
CA TRP A 219 -22.30 -0.47 -8.29
C TRP A 219 -23.76 -0.40 -8.74
N SER A 220 -24.57 0.40 -8.07
CA SER A 220 -25.96 0.66 -8.46
C SER A 220 -26.07 1.80 -9.49
N ASP A 221 -25.06 2.66 -9.57
CA ASP A 221 -24.87 3.68 -10.60
C ASP A 221 -23.37 3.89 -10.85
N ILE A 222 -23.01 4.74 -11.82
CA ILE A 222 -21.60 5.05 -12.18
C ILE A 222 -20.79 5.61 -11.00
N ASP A 223 -21.44 6.28 -10.07
CA ASP A 223 -20.88 6.95 -8.92
C ASP A 223 -21.42 6.47 -7.56
N THR A 224 -22.27 5.45 -7.56
CA THR A 224 -22.99 5.00 -6.37
C THR A 224 -22.80 3.50 -6.14
N VAL A 225 -22.38 3.14 -4.92
CA VAL A 225 -22.29 1.74 -4.46
C VAL A 225 -23.37 1.47 -3.43
N THR A 226 -24.11 0.39 -3.63
CA THR A 226 -25.11 -0.11 -2.67
C THR A 226 -24.59 -1.36 -1.99
N VAL A 227 -24.65 -1.37 -0.65
CA VAL A 227 -24.33 -2.51 0.22
C VAL A 227 -25.56 -2.87 1.03
N LYS A 228 -26.03 -4.13 0.90
CA LYS A 228 -27.17 -4.62 1.68
C LYS A 228 -26.77 -5.00 3.11
N PRO A 229 -27.68 -4.96 4.08
CA PRO A 229 -27.44 -5.37 5.47
C PRO A 229 -27.38 -6.90 5.60
N THR A 230 -26.49 -7.52 4.83
CA THR A 230 -26.28 -8.96 4.80
C THR A 230 -25.02 -9.32 5.57
N PRO A 231 -25.10 -9.94 6.76
CA PRO A 231 -23.92 -10.25 7.56
C PRO A 231 -22.87 -11.06 6.79
N TYR A 232 -21.61 -10.76 7.04
CA TYR A 232 -20.50 -11.54 6.51
C TYR A 232 -20.56 -12.99 6.97
N ARG A 233 -20.05 -13.88 6.12
CA ARG A 233 -19.87 -15.31 6.43
C ARG A 233 -18.40 -15.63 6.56
N GLN A 234 -18.06 -16.59 7.41
CA GLN A 234 -16.70 -17.10 7.50
C GLN A 234 -16.28 -17.69 6.15
N HIS A 235 -15.08 -17.34 5.69
CA HIS A 235 -14.49 -17.81 4.46
C HIS A 235 -13.01 -18.16 4.67
N ASP A 236 -12.56 -19.30 4.13
CA ASP A 236 -11.14 -19.67 4.08
C ASP A 236 -10.48 -18.94 2.92
N TYR A 237 -9.92 -17.77 3.22
CA TYR A 237 -9.40 -16.85 2.22
C TYR A 237 -7.87 -16.89 2.18
N PHE A 238 -7.30 -17.09 0.99
CA PHE A 238 -5.85 -17.02 0.74
C PHE A 238 -5.48 -15.68 0.10
N ILE A 239 -4.49 -15.00 0.67
CA ILE A 239 -4.06 -13.67 0.22
C ILE A 239 -2.95 -13.82 -0.81
N GLU A 240 -3.15 -13.30 -2.02
CA GLU A 240 -2.11 -13.25 -3.05
C GLU A 240 -0.98 -12.26 -2.70
N SER A 241 0.15 -12.40 -3.38
CA SER A 241 1.29 -11.49 -3.22
C SER A 241 1.02 -10.10 -3.78
N ASP A 242 1.82 -9.13 -3.33
CA ASP A 242 1.62 -7.71 -3.57
C ASP A 242 2.16 -7.27 -4.95
N TRP A 243 1.28 -6.79 -5.82
CA TRP A 243 1.65 -6.27 -7.14
C TRP A 243 2.42 -4.96 -7.09
N SER A 244 2.25 -4.15 -6.02
CA SER A 244 3.13 -2.99 -5.82
C SER A 244 4.56 -3.44 -5.54
N ALA A 245 4.74 -4.51 -4.74
CA ALA A 245 6.06 -5.09 -4.48
C ALA A 245 6.70 -5.68 -5.75
N ALA A 246 5.89 -6.31 -6.61
CA ALA A 246 6.36 -6.80 -7.91
C ALA A 246 6.95 -5.69 -8.78
N SER A 247 6.43 -4.46 -8.70
CA SER A 247 6.83 -3.34 -9.56
C SER A 247 8.33 -3.06 -9.54
N TYR A 248 8.98 -3.22 -8.40
CA TYR A 248 10.43 -2.97 -8.26
C TYR A 248 11.27 -4.00 -9.03
N TRP A 249 10.80 -5.24 -9.14
CA TRP A 249 11.45 -6.31 -9.91
C TRP A 249 11.30 -6.10 -11.41
N TYR A 250 10.14 -5.59 -11.85
CA TYR A 250 9.96 -5.15 -13.23
C TYR A 250 10.91 -4.00 -13.58
N GLU A 251 11.03 -3.01 -12.69
CA GLU A 251 11.96 -1.88 -12.84
C GLU A 251 13.41 -2.37 -12.97
N MET A 252 13.86 -3.30 -12.13
CA MET A 252 15.21 -3.84 -12.18
C MET A 252 15.53 -4.45 -13.56
N LEU A 253 14.61 -5.23 -14.13
CA LEU A 253 14.82 -5.81 -15.46
C LEU A 253 14.86 -4.73 -16.55
N ALA A 254 13.97 -3.75 -16.49
CA ALA A 254 13.95 -2.65 -17.45
C ALA A 254 15.28 -1.85 -17.42
N LEU A 255 15.79 -1.57 -16.22
CA LEU A 255 17.07 -0.88 -16.03
C LEU A 255 18.27 -1.74 -16.42
N CYS A 256 18.22 -3.04 -16.19
CA CYS A 256 19.29 -3.96 -16.59
C CYS A 256 19.43 -4.01 -18.12
N GLY A 257 18.32 -4.14 -18.83
CA GLY A 257 18.29 -4.19 -20.29
C GLY A 257 18.92 -5.44 -20.91
N ASP A 258 19.24 -6.46 -20.10
CA ASP A 258 19.84 -7.71 -20.54
C ASP A 258 18.75 -8.77 -20.83
N SER A 259 18.72 -9.30 -22.06
CA SER A 259 17.70 -10.25 -22.51
C SER A 259 17.80 -11.65 -21.89
N GLU A 260 18.93 -11.98 -21.26
CA GLU A 260 19.11 -13.25 -20.55
C GLU A 260 18.67 -13.15 -19.09
N SER A 261 18.58 -11.92 -18.55
CA SER A 261 18.13 -11.70 -17.19
C SER A 261 16.65 -11.98 -17.02
N CYS A 262 16.29 -12.60 -15.90
CA CYS A 262 14.90 -12.88 -15.55
C CYS A 262 14.71 -12.95 -14.04
N PHE A 263 13.45 -12.77 -13.61
CA PHE A 263 12.99 -13.15 -12.28
C PHE A 263 11.78 -14.09 -12.38
N ASN A 264 11.70 -15.05 -11.46
CA ASN A 264 10.48 -15.77 -11.16
C ASN A 264 9.89 -15.16 -9.89
N LEU A 265 8.70 -14.60 -9.99
CA LEU A 265 8.01 -13.95 -8.89
C LEU A 265 6.88 -14.85 -8.41
N ASP A 266 6.99 -15.39 -7.18
CA ASP A 266 6.02 -16.31 -6.63
C ASP A 266 4.87 -15.58 -5.92
N GLY A 267 3.67 -16.16 -6.01
CA GLY A 267 2.51 -15.75 -5.24
C GLY A 267 1.58 -14.75 -5.94
N LEU A 268 1.83 -14.39 -7.20
CA LEU A 268 0.97 -13.48 -7.97
C LEU A 268 -0.17 -14.24 -8.67
N MET A 269 -1.28 -13.55 -8.94
CA MET A 269 -2.43 -14.09 -9.68
C MET A 269 -2.63 -13.38 -11.01
N ASP A 270 -2.94 -14.12 -12.09
CA ASP A 270 -3.23 -13.52 -13.40
C ASP A 270 -4.55 -12.72 -13.36
N GLY A 271 -5.58 -13.28 -12.72
CA GLY A 271 -6.87 -12.62 -12.48
C GLY A 271 -6.90 -11.64 -11.30
N SER A 272 -5.74 -11.13 -10.84
CA SER A 272 -5.64 -10.27 -9.66
C SER A 272 -6.60 -9.07 -9.72
N LYS A 273 -7.22 -8.78 -8.57
CA LYS A 273 -8.06 -7.60 -8.37
C LYS A 273 -7.29 -6.40 -7.82
N GLN A 274 -6.00 -6.54 -7.59
CA GLN A 274 -5.15 -5.41 -7.22
C GLN A 274 -4.98 -4.46 -8.42
N GLY A 275 -5.29 -3.18 -8.24
CA GLY A 275 -5.14 -2.17 -9.30
C GLY A 275 -3.72 -2.06 -9.83
N ASP A 276 -2.73 -2.33 -8.96
CA ASP A 276 -1.32 -2.27 -9.30
C ASP A 276 -0.85 -3.43 -10.21
N SER A 277 -1.68 -4.45 -10.47
CA SER A 277 -1.39 -5.49 -11.47
C SER A 277 -1.21 -4.92 -12.89
N VAL A 278 -1.65 -3.70 -13.13
CA VAL A 278 -1.43 -2.95 -14.37
C VAL A 278 0.07 -2.73 -14.67
N VAL A 279 0.94 -2.84 -13.66
CA VAL A 279 2.40 -2.71 -13.81
C VAL A 279 2.96 -3.61 -14.92
N ARG A 280 2.44 -4.82 -15.08
CA ARG A 280 2.85 -5.74 -16.15
C ARG A 280 2.62 -5.18 -17.56
N TYR A 281 1.56 -4.41 -17.75
CA TYR A 281 1.26 -3.77 -19.04
C TYR A 281 2.13 -2.53 -19.27
N ILE A 282 2.35 -1.73 -18.24
CA ILE A 282 3.23 -0.55 -18.33
C ILE A 282 4.65 -0.98 -18.71
N PHE A 283 5.23 -1.97 -18.00
CA PHE A 283 6.57 -2.46 -18.31
C PHE A 283 6.64 -3.29 -19.61
N SER A 284 5.51 -3.80 -20.11
CA SER A 284 5.50 -4.43 -21.44
C SER A 284 5.84 -3.42 -22.56
N LEU A 285 5.49 -2.15 -22.39
CA LEU A 285 5.89 -1.07 -23.30
C LEU A 285 7.41 -0.83 -23.26
N MET A 286 8.07 -1.18 -22.15
CA MET A 286 9.52 -1.11 -21.97
C MET A 286 10.21 -2.44 -22.34
N GLY A 287 9.48 -3.40 -22.94
CA GLY A 287 10.01 -4.66 -23.45
C GLY A 287 10.03 -5.82 -22.45
N ILE A 288 9.45 -5.68 -21.25
CA ILE A 288 9.36 -6.75 -20.26
C ILE A 288 8.15 -7.65 -20.55
N LYS A 289 8.39 -8.95 -20.71
CA LYS A 289 7.34 -9.95 -20.89
C LYS A 289 7.08 -10.66 -19.57
N SER A 290 5.80 -10.78 -19.19
CA SER A 290 5.31 -11.60 -18.10
C SER A 290 4.75 -12.91 -18.65
N THR A 291 5.09 -14.03 -18.01
CA THR A 291 4.59 -15.36 -18.36
C THR A 291 4.17 -16.06 -17.07
N PHE A 292 2.88 -16.37 -16.96
CA PHE A 292 2.32 -17.11 -15.84
C PHE A 292 2.53 -18.62 -16.07
N HIS A 293 3.04 -19.33 -15.06
CA HIS A 293 3.34 -20.76 -15.19
C HIS A 293 2.06 -21.60 -15.24
N ASP A 294 1.10 -21.28 -14.37
CA ASP A 294 -0.20 -21.94 -14.34
C ASP A 294 -1.29 -20.95 -14.72
N LYS A 295 -2.21 -21.38 -15.58
CA LYS A 295 -3.37 -20.57 -16.00
C LYS A 295 -4.57 -20.84 -15.11
N ASN A 296 -4.40 -20.73 -13.82
CA ASN A 296 -5.52 -20.75 -12.88
C ASN A 296 -5.70 -19.33 -12.32
N ASP A 297 -6.74 -18.65 -12.78
CA ASP A 297 -7.00 -17.25 -12.43
C ASP A 297 -7.34 -17.06 -10.95
N ASP A 298 -7.74 -18.15 -10.26
CA ASP A 298 -8.20 -18.12 -8.87
C ASP A 298 -7.12 -18.55 -7.85
N MET A 299 -5.92 -18.90 -8.30
CA MET A 299 -4.85 -19.34 -7.42
C MET A 299 -3.52 -18.64 -7.70
N PRO A 300 -2.76 -18.29 -6.65
CA PRO A 300 -1.42 -17.74 -6.83
C PRO A 300 -0.49 -18.69 -7.59
N THR A 301 0.31 -18.12 -8.48
CA THR A 301 1.27 -18.83 -9.32
C THR A 301 2.60 -18.10 -9.38
N THR A 302 3.59 -18.72 -10.01
CA THR A 302 4.86 -18.10 -10.35
C THR A 302 4.73 -17.33 -11.66
N VAL A 303 5.14 -16.06 -11.66
CA VAL A 303 5.22 -15.23 -12.85
C VAL A 303 6.67 -15.04 -13.26
N ARG A 304 7.06 -15.59 -14.39
CA ARG A 304 8.37 -15.31 -14.99
C ARG A 304 8.32 -13.99 -15.70
N ILE A 305 9.18 -13.06 -15.31
CA ILE A 305 9.39 -11.78 -16.00
C ILE A 305 10.77 -11.75 -16.63
N GLN A 306 10.87 -11.24 -17.86
CA GLN A 306 12.11 -11.22 -18.63
C GLN A 306 12.09 -10.08 -19.65
N GLN A 307 13.25 -9.46 -19.86
CA GLN A 307 13.45 -8.53 -20.99
C GLN A 307 13.44 -9.33 -22.30
N LYS A 308 12.48 -9.05 -23.18
CA LYS A 308 12.35 -9.73 -24.48
C LYS A 308 12.67 -8.83 -25.65
N LEU A 309 12.44 -7.54 -25.50
CA LEU A 309 12.70 -6.53 -26.53
C LEU A 309 13.48 -5.37 -25.91
N PRO A 310 14.40 -4.73 -26.65
CA PRO A 310 14.99 -3.48 -26.18
C PRO A 310 13.91 -2.44 -25.93
N CYS A 311 14.11 -1.60 -24.92
CA CYS A 311 13.21 -0.47 -24.71
C CYS A 311 13.45 0.59 -25.77
N HIS A 312 12.46 0.86 -26.62
CA HIS A 312 12.48 1.89 -27.66
C HIS A 312 11.34 2.89 -27.47
N LEU A 313 10.83 3.01 -26.24
CA LEU A 313 9.70 3.89 -25.94
C LEU A 313 10.17 5.36 -26.03
N PRO A 314 9.66 6.15 -27.01
CA PRO A 314 10.12 7.53 -27.20
C PRO A 314 9.57 8.48 -26.13
N ARG A 315 8.45 8.13 -25.51
CA ARG A 315 7.78 8.87 -24.44
C ARG A 315 6.73 8.00 -23.79
N LEU A 316 6.46 8.22 -22.52
CA LEU A 316 5.36 7.60 -21.77
C LEU A 316 4.47 8.68 -21.13
N ASP A 317 3.22 8.76 -21.58
CA ASP A 317 2.19 9.55 -20.92
C ASP A 317 1.20 8.60 -20.25
N TYR A 318 0.92 8.80 -18.95
CA TYR A 318 0.08 7.89 -18.18
C TYR A 318 -0.68 8.64 -17.06
N ASP A 319 -1.93 8.20 -16.80
CA ASP A 319 -2.75 8.70 -15.71
C ASP A 319 -2.74 7.71 -14.54
N PHE A 320 -2.14 8.12 -13.42
CA PHE A 320 -2.01 7.31 -12.20
C PHE A 320 -3.21 7.41 -11.25
N ILE A 321 -4.31 8.05 -11.64
CA ILE A 321 -5.48 8.19 -10.76
C ILE A 321 -5.98 6.83 -10.22
N SER A 322 -5.83 5.76 -11.00
CA SER A 322 -6.24 4.40 -10.65
C SER A 322 -5.15 3.57 -9.95
N SER A 323 -3.88 3.92 -10.11
CA SER A 323 -2.72 3.17 -9.56
C SER A 323 -1.63 4.10 -9.01
N PRO A 324 -1.97 5.02 -8.09
CA PRO A 324 -1.03 6.05 -7.63
C PRO A 324 0.20 5.49 -6.92
N ASP A 325 0.11 4.28 -6.39
CA ASP A 325 1.22 3.64 -5.67
C ASP A 325 2.32 3.08 -6.58
N LEU A 326 2.07 2.99 -7.90
CA LEU A 326 3.09 2.66 -8.91
C LEU A 326 3.88 3.87 -9.40
N ALA A 327 3.39 5.09 -9.16
CA ALA A 327 3.96 6.30 -9.76
C ALA A 327 5.45 6.46 -9.45
N GLN A 328 5.90 6.21 -8.22
CA GLN A 328 7.29 6.38 -7.82
C GLN A 328 8.22 5.44 -8.61
N THR A 329 7.87 4.16 -8.70
CA THR A 329 8.61 3.16 -9.49
C THR A 329 8.72 3.57 -10.95
N ILE A 330 7.60 3.96 -11.57
CA ILE A 330 7.56 4.30 -12.99
C ILE A 330 8.29 5.61 -13.27
N VAL A 331 8.19 6.61 -12.38
CA VAL A 331 8.93 7.88 -12.50
C VAL A 331 10.44 7.64 -12.48
N VAL A 332 10.93 6.84 -11.50
CA VAL A 332 12.37 6.54 -11.40
C VAL A 332 12.81 5.71 -12.61
N ALA A 333 12.07 4.68 -12.98
CA ALA A 333 12.37 3.87 -14.16
C ALA A 333 12.48 4.72 -15.43
N CYS A 334 11.49 5.57 -15.71
CA CYS A 334 11.49 6.41 -16.91
C CYS A 334 12.64 7.43 -16.90
N ALA A 335 12.89 8.10 -15.74
CA ALA A 335 14.00 9.04 -15.65
C ALA A 335 15.35 8.36 -15.90
N VAL A 336 15.62 7.22 -15.26
CA VAL A 336 16.89 6.48 -15.37
C VAL A 336 17.06 5.82 -16.74
N LEU A 337 15.97 5.43 -17.41
CA LEU A 337 15.97 4.96 -18.80
C LEU A 337 16.00 6.10 -19.86
N GLU A 338 15.98 7.35 -19.40
CA GLU A 338 15.91 8.53 -20.26
C GLU A 338 14.67 8.56 -21.19
N ILE A 339 13.54 8.04 -20.69
CA ILE A 339 12.26 8.09 -21.38
C ILE A 339 11.50 9.34 -20.92
N PRO A 340 11.30 10.35 -21.78
CA PRO A 340 10.46 11.50 -21.46
C PRO A 340 9.05 11.08 -21.07
N PHE A 341 8.43 11.80 -20.13
CA PHE A 341 7.11 11.44 -19.65
C PHE A 341 6.26 12.65 -19.22
N LYS A 342 4.95 12.44 -19.24
CA LYS A 342 3.96 13.27 -18.54
C LYS A 342 3.00 12.35 -17.78
N PHE A 343 3.04 12.43 -16.45
CA PHE A 343 2.20 11.63 -15.57
C PHE A 343 1.21 12.52 -14.85
N THR A 344 -0.08 12.16 -14.92
CA THR A 344 -1.22 12.85 -14.33
C THR A 344 -1.87 12.02 -13.22
N GLY A 345 -2.88 12.56 -12.52
CA GLY A 345 -3.61 11.84 -11.48
C GLY A 345 -2.80 11.64 -10.19
N LEU A 346 -1.83 12.52 -9.92
CA LEU A 346 -0.86 12.42 -8.82
C LEU A 346 -1.25 13.22 -7.58
N ALA A 347 -2.37 13.95 -7.57
CA ALA A 347 -2.76 14.83 -6.46
C ALA A 347 -2.73 14.13 -5.09
N SER A 348 -3.15 12.85 -5.04
CA SER A 348 -3.15 12.07 -3.80
C SER A 348 -1.75 11.81 -3.23
N LEU A 349 -0.68 11.94 -4.02
CA LEU A 349 0.70 11.68 -3.59
C LEU A 349 1.25 12.76 -2.66
N LYS A 350 0.68 13.95 -2.66
CA LYS A 350 1.10 15.07 -1.79
C LYS A 350 0.78 14.85 -0.31
N ILE A 351 -0.24 14.05 -0.02
CA ILE A 351 -0.76 13.82 1.34
C ILE A 351 -0.54 12.39 1.85
N LYS A 352 0.39 11.66 1.23
CA LYS A 352 0.81 10.31 1.67
C LYS A 352 1.81 10.40 2.85
N GLU A 353 2.74 9.46 2.92
CA GLU A 353 3.80 9.43 3.91
C GLU A 353 4.71 10.67 3.82
N THR A 354 4.91 11.19 2.64
CA THR A 354 5.57 12.46 2.33
C THR A 354 4.84 13.14 1.17
N ASP A 355 5.19 14.37 0.85
CA ASP A 355 4.93 14.92 -0.49
C ASP A 355 5.84 14.18 -1.48
N ARG A 356 5.28 13.12 -2.09
CA ARG A 356 6.02 12.23 -2.99
C ARG A 356 6.46 12.92 -4.28
N ILE A 357 5.71 13.92 -4.74
CA ILE A 357 6.06 14.70 -5.93
C ILE A 357 7.33 15.49 -5.66
N GLU A 358 7.37 16.24 -4.57
CA GLU A 358 8.55 17.01 -4.20
C GLU A 358 9.75 16.11 -3.85
N ALA A 359 9.52 14.98 -3.18
CA ALA A 359 10.58 14.00 -2.90
C ALA A 359 11.19 13.46 -4.20
N LEU A 360 10.39 13.02 -5.17
CA LEU A 360 10.89 12.55 -6.47
C LEU A 360 11.69 13.61 -7.22
N LYS A 361 11.22 14.86 -7.26
CA LYS A 361 11.94 15.96 -7.90
C LYS A 361 13.31 16.20 -7.27
N ARG A 362 13.38 16.20 -5.92
CA ARG A 362 14.62 16.41 -5.17
C ARG A 362 15.61 15.27 -5.38
N GLU A 363 15.14 14.04 -5.23
CA GLU A 363 16.03 12.88 -5.27
C GLU A 363 16.53 12.56 -6.69
N LEU A 364 15.68 12.69 -7.70
CA LEU A 364 16.11 12.55 -9.10
C LEU A 364 17.07 13.66 -9.54
N ARG A 365 16.94 14.86 -8.97
CA ARG A 365 17.89 15.94 -9.20
C ARG A 365 19.31 15.59 -8.74
N LYS A 366 19.46 14.84 -7.63
CA LYS A 366 20.76 14.33 -7.17
C LYS A 366 21.43 13.41 -8.21
N LEU A 367 20.61 12.71 -9.03
CA LEU A 367 21.07 11.86 -10.14
C LEU A 367 21.15 12.61 -11.49
N GLY A 368 20.90 13.91 -11.49
CA GLY A 368 21.04 14.76 -12.67
C GLY A 368 19.76 14.96 -13.50
N TYR A 369 18.59 14.53 -13.01
CA TYR A 369 17.30 14.70 -13.73
C TYR A 369 16.51 15.87 -13.15
N VAL A 370 16.04 16.78 -14.02
CA VAL A 370 15.28 17.96 -13.60
C VAL A 370 13.82 17.79 -13.99
N LEU A 371 13.00 17.41 -13.02
CA LEU A 371 11.56 17.25 -13.19
C LEU A 371 10.83 18.57 -12.87
N ARG A 372 9.70 18.79 -13.52
CA ARG A 372 8.74 19.85 -13.19
C ARG A 372 7.36 19.28 -12.89
N ASP A 373 6.60 19.96 -12.07
CA ASP A 373 5.21 19.64 -11.77
C ASP A 373 4.27 20.73 -12.29
N GLU A 374 3.03 20.36 -12.57
CA GLU A 374 1.95 21.25 -12.97
C GLU A 374 0.71 20.97 -12.09
N ASN A 375 0.12 22.04 -11.52
CA ASN A 375 -1.16 22.00 -10.80
C ASN A 375 -1.22 21.01 -9.62
N ASP A 376 -0.08 20.68 -9.00
CA ASP A 376 -0.01 19.75 -7.87
C ASP A 376 -0.50 18.30 -8.17
N ASP A 377 -0.72 17.98 -9.43
CA ASP A 377 -1.32 16.73 -9.91
C ASP A 377 -0.52 16.04 -11.01
N THR A 378 0.37 16.76 -11.66
CA THR A 378 1.07 16.30 -12.85
C THR A 378 2.58 16.40 -12.65
N LEU A 379 3.34 15.36 -13.02
CA LEU A 379 4.80 15.34 -13.01
C LEU A 379 5.32 15.11 -14.43
N ILE A 380 6.31 15.90 -14.84
CA ILE A 380 6.83 15.92 -16.21
C ILE A 380 8.36 15.88 -16.20
N TRP A 381 8.89 15.07 -17.07
CA TRP A 381 10.29 15.13 -17.48
C TRP A 381 10.38 15.07 -19.01
N ASP A 382 11.03 16.04 -19.61
CA ASP A 382 11.17 16.21 -21.06
C ASP A 382 12.65 16.22 -21.51
N GLY A 383 13.50 15.56 -20.72
CA GLY A 383 14.93 15.44 -21.00
C GLY A 383 15.80 16.48 -20.30
N ALA A 384 15.25 17.36 -19.48
CA ALA A 384 16.01 18.39 -18.75
C ALA A 384 17.00 17.75 -17.76
N ARG A 385 18.28 18.22 -17.79
CA ARG A 385 19.37 17.68 -16.98
C ARG A 385 20.08 18.77 -16.17
N CYS A 386 20.77 18.34 -15.11
CA CYS A 386 21.71 19.16 -14.36
C CYS A 386 22.97 18.33 -14.00
N GLU A 387 23.98 18.96 -13.46
CA GLU A 387 25.14 18.24 -12.91
C GLU A 387 24.69 17.38 -11.73
N PRO A 388 24.95 16.06 -11.73
CA PRO A 388 24.58 15.17 -10.64
C PRO A 388 25.49 15.40 -9.43
N THR A 389 24.93 15.37 -8.22
CA THR A 389 25.71 15.45 -6.98
C THR A 389 26.02 14.09 -6.41
N PHE A 390 25.26 13.05 -6.75
CA PHE A 390 25.34 11.69 -6.20
C PHE A 390 25.29 11.64 -4.66
N GLU A 391 24.64 12.64 -4.06
CA GLU A 391 24.34 12.60 -2.64
C GLU A 391 23.43 11.42 -2.31
N PRO A 392 23.48 10.90 -1.07
CA PRO A 392 22.59 9.82 -0.67
C PRO A 392 21.11 10.17 -0.89
N ILE A 393 20.34 9.20 -1.35
CA ILE A 393 18.89 9.31 -1.51
C ILE A 393 18.24 9.33 -0.14
N ASP A 394 17.42 10.34 0.11
CA ASP A 394 16.59 10.44 1.32
C ASP A 394 15.25 9.76 1.11
N THR A 395 14.82 9.00 2.12
CA THR A 395 13.56 8.22 2.03
C THR A 395 12.36 8.96 2.58
N TYR A 396 12.54 10.05 3.31
CA TYR A 396 11.45 10.86 3.88
C TYR A 396 10.44 10.03 4.71
N GLU A 397 10.91 8.98 5.39
CA GLU A 397 10.08 8.01 6.11
C GLU A 397 9.04 7.31 5.20
N ASP A 398 9.31 7.26 3.90
CA ASP A 398 8.46 6.60 2.90
C ASP A 398 9.18 5.39 2.29
N HIS A 399 8.61 4.22 2.53
CA HIS A 399 9.14 2.93 2.05
C HIS A 399 9.24 2.87 0.53
N ARG A 400 8.31 3.52 -0.21
CA ARG A 400 8.33 3.52 -1.67
C ARG A 400 9.49 4.34 -2.24
N MET A 401 9.95 5.38 -1.53
CA MET A 401 11.16 6.10 -1.93
C MET A 401 12.39 5.19 -1.87
N ALA A 402 12.55 4.44 -0.78
CA ALA A 402 13.66 3.49 -0.67
C ALA A 402 13.64 2.44 -1.79
N MET A 403 12.47 1.82 -2.00
CA MET A 403 12.31 0.69 -2.92
C MET A 403 12.34 1.10 -4.40
N ALA A 404 11.81 2.26 -4.77
CA ALA A 404 11.87 2.76 -6.14
C ALA A 404 13.26 3.26 -6.53
N PHE A 405 14.07 3.77 -5.58
CA PHE A 405 15.41 4.23 -5.92
C PHE A 405 16.48 3.12 -5.84
N ALA A 406 16.26 2.05 -5.08
CA ALA A 406 17.24 0.95 -4.98
C ALA A 406 17.61 0.33 -6.35
N PRO A 407 16.67 0.09 -7.29
CA PRO A 407 16.97 -0.40 -8.64
C PRO A 407 17.88 0.52 -9.44
N ALA A 408 17.90 1.83 -9.16
CA ALA A 408 18.79 2.77 -9.85
C ALA A 408 20.29 2.46 -9.66
N ALA A 409 20.65 1.66 -8.63
CA ALA A 409 22.01 1.15 -8.44
C ALA A 409 22.53 0.33 -9.63
N ILE A 410 21.65 -0.17 -10.51
CA ILE A 410 22.02 -0.84 -11.76
C ILE A 410 22.75 0.12 -12.70
N LYS A 411 22.33 1.37 -12.76
CA LYS A 411 22.96 2.43 -13.58
C LYS A 411 23.96 3.26 -12.77
N TYR A 412 23.81 3.31 -11.46
CA TYR A 412 24.63 4.10 -10.53
C TYR A 412 25.23 3.20 -9.44
N PRO A 413 26.26 2.38 -9.76
CA PRO A 413 26.89 1.48 -8.78
C PRO A 413 27.41 2.26 -7.55
N GLY A 414 27.13 1.77 -6.35
CA GLY A 414 27.46 2.47 -5.12
C GLY A 414 26.42 3.53 -4.71
N LEU A 415 25.20 3.47 -5.27
CA LEU A 415 24.09 4.33 -4.85
C LEU A 415 23.85 4.19 -3.34
N LYS A 416 23.67 5.33 -2.67
CA LYS A 416 23.46 5.37 -1.23
C LYS A 416 22.04 5.74 -0.88
N ILE A 417 21.43 5.02 0.07
CA ILE A 417 20.08 5.27 0.56
C ILE A 417 20.08 5.47 2.07
N ASN A 418 19.54 6.58 2.53
CA ASN A 418 19.36 6.92 3.94
C ASN A 418 18.11 6.25 4.51
N ASN A 419 18.16 5.86 5.80
CA ASN A 419 17.05 5.25 6.54
C ASN A 419 16.38 4.08 5.76
N PRO A 420 17.15 3.05 5.34
CA PRO A 420 16.66 1.95 4.53
C PRO A 420 15.62 1.07 5.25
N GLU A 421 15.55 1.14 6.58
CA GLU A 421 14.62 0.39 7.43
C GLU A 421 13.14 0.71 7.16
N VAL A 422 12.83 1.82 6.51
CA VAL A 422 11.45 2.23 6.19
C VAL A 422 10.69 1.22 5.32
N VAL A 423 11.38 0.29 4.67
CA VAL A 423 10.75 -0.75 3.82
C VAL A 423 9.88 -1.72 4.63
N SER A 424 10.13 -1.88 5.94
CA SER A 424 9.36 -2.73 6.85
C SER A 424 7.86 -2.42 6.84
N LYS A 425 7.49 -1.20 6.45
CA LYS A 425 6.10 -0.74 6.35
C LYS A 425 5.26 -1.52 5.34
N SER A 426 5.87 -2.10 4.30
CA SER A 426 5.13 -2.86 3.27
C SER A 426 5.89 -4.02 2.64
N TYR A 427 7.21 -4.08 2.78
CA TYR A 427 8.05 -5.15 2.25
C TYR A 427 9.26 -5.37 3.18
N PRO A 428 9.06 -6.02 4.34
CA PRO A 428 10.11 -6.17 5.36
C PRO A 428 11.39 -6.82 4.84
N HIS A 429 11.28 -7.81 3.95
CA HIS A 429 12.39 -8.60 3.41
C HIS A 429 13.01 -8.03 2.12
N PHE A 430 12.68 -6.80 1.72
CA PHE A 430 13.12 -6.23 0.45
C PHE A 430 14.66 -6.26 0.28
N TRP A 431 15.41 -5.92 1.32
CA TRP A 431 16.86 -5.90 1.23
C TRP A 431 17.48 -7.30 1.20
N GLU A 432 16.88 -8.27 1.87
CA GLU A 432 17.25 -9.69 1.84
C GLU A 432 17.01 -10.28 0.45
N ASP A 433 15.86 -9.97 -0.15
CA ASP A 433 15.51 -10.41 -1.49
C ASP A 433 16.42 -9.78 -2.56
N LEU A 434 16.81 -8.51 -2.39
CA LEU A 434 17.83 -7.90 -3.25
C LEU A 434 19.18 -8.62 -3.15
N LYS A 435 19.62 -8.99 -1.94
CA LYS A 435 20.84 -9.78 -1.76
C LYS A 435 20.72 -11.17 -2.42
N GLN A 436 19.55 -11.82 -2.29
CA GLN A 436 19.26 -13.09 -2.98
C GLN A 436 19.33 -12.93 -4.50
N ALA A 437 18.91 -11.79 -5.04
CA ALA A 437 19.02 -11.45 -6.46
C ALA A 437 20.45 -11.06 -6.89
N GLY A 438 21.42 -11.05 -5.97
CA GLY A 438 22.83 -10.81 -6.25
C GLY A 438 23.31 -9.38 -6.00
N PHE A 439 22.50 -8.50 -5.42
CA PHE A 439 22.95 -7.18 -5.03
C PHE A 439 23.94 -7.26 -3.84
N GLU A 440 24.99 -6.46 -3.92
CA GLU A 440 25.87 -6.18 -2.76
C GLU A 440 25.31 -4.98 -2.01
N ILE A 441 24.96 -5.17 -0.75
CA ILE A 441 24.42 -4.12 0.12
C ILE A 441 25.33 -4.00 1.35
N ARG A 442 25.94 -2.83 1.52
CA ARG A 442 26.85 -2.53 2.64
C ARG A 442 26.23 -1.46 3.53
N GLU A 443 26.15 -1.75 4.82
CA GLU A 443 25.83 -0.72 5.80
C GLU A 443 27.02 0.21 5.99
N ILE A 444 26.82 1.50 5.78
CA ILE A 444 27.81 2.54 6.02
C ILE A 444 27.38 3.43 7.19
N ASN A 445 28.25 3.56 8.15
CA ASN A 445 28.03 4.45 9.28
C ASN A 445 28.37 5.89 8.88
N ASN A 446 27.54 6.84 9.25
CA ASN A 446 27.85 8.28 9.18
C ASN A 446 28.83 8.65 10.28
#